data_a5bc2bb04047faa3d061da534a30f08b
#
_entry.id   a5bc2bb04047faa3d061da534a30f08b
#
_cell.length_a   1.000
_cell.length_b   1.000
_cell.length_c   1.000
_cell.angle_alpha   90.00
_cell.angle_beta   90.00
_cell.angle_gamma   90.00
#
_symmetry.space_group_name_H-M   'P 1'
#
loop_
_entity.id
_entity.type
_entity.pdbx_description
1 polymer ?
#
loop_
_entity_poly.entity_id
_entity_poly.type
_entity_poly.pdbx_seq_one_letter_code
_entity_poly.pdbx_strand_id
1 'polypeptide(L)'
;MKSITIKGSKRESVGKAATKALRNAGRVPSVLYGGGEPLHFSVPELDFSKLVYTPNAHTVEIILEDDSKINAILQDIQFHPLTDKILHADFYQLSDDKEISMNIPVKVEGAAPGVLNSGGVLSRNKRKLRVKAFPANLPDFIIADISNLELGNKIYTESLQTDTYSILHPDNTVVCQVRTSRASIIEEEVATEELEGTEGAAEGAAEGAADGAADKEATSKE
;
A
#
# COMPACT_ATOMS: atom_id res chain seq x y z
N MET A 1 -5.49 -7.05 -19.08
CA MET A 1 -6.26 -6.88 -17.81
C MET A 1 -7.48 -7.77 -17.79
N LYS A 2 -7.91 -8.23 -16.59
CA LYS A 2 -9.18 -8.96 -16.44
C LYS A 2 -10.34 -7.97 -16.40
N SER A 3 -11.41 -8.26 -17.15
CA SER A 3 -12.64 -7.48 -17.15
C SER A 3 -13.64 -8.05 -16.16
N ILE A 4 -14.36 -7.18 -15.47
CA ILE A 4 -15.47 -7.52 -14.58
C ILE A 4 -16.73 -6.90 -15.16
N THR A 5 -17.75 -7.72 -15.35
CA THR A 5 -19.05 -7.25 -15.88
C THR A 5 -19.93 -6.79 -14.73
N ILE A 6 -20.50 -5.60 -14.85
CA ILE A 6 -21.42 -4.98 -13.88
C ILE A 6 -22.72 -4.60 -14.61
N LYS A 7 -23.87 -4.95 -14.00
CA LYS A 7 -25.19 -4.59 -14.53
C LYS A 7 -25.69 -3.30 -13.89
N GLY A 8 -25.97 -2.29 -14.71
CA GLY A 8 -26.46 -1.00 -14.26
C GLY A 8 -27.84 -0.65 -14.82
N SER A 9 -28.68 0.04 -14.05
CA SER A 9 -29.90 0.65 -14.53
C SER A 9 -29.71 2.15 -14.71
N LYS A 10 -30.10 2.69 -15.87
CA LYS A 10 -30.06 4.13 -16.16
C LYS A 10 -30.98 4.89 -15.21
N ARG A 11 -30.54 6.06 -14.74
CA ARG A 11 -31.36 6.91 -13.89
C ARG A 11 -31.51 8.29 -14.50
N GLU A 12 -32.73 8.81 -14.51
CA GLU A 12 -33.05 10.19 -14.97
C GLU A 12 -33.09 11.15 -13.77
N SER A 13 -33.51 10.63 -12.63
CA SER A 13 -33.66 11.43 -11.42
C SER A 13 -32.30 11.63 -10.72
N VAL A 14 -31.80 12.87 -10.76
CA VAL A 14 -30.55 13.30 -10.15
C VAL A 14 -30.88 14.25 -9.00
N GLY A 15 -30.41 13.94 -7.79
CA GLY A 15 -30.61 14.81 -6.63
C GLY A 15 -30.49 14.08 -5.29
N LYS A 16 -30.53 14.86 -4.20
CA LYS A 16 -30.29 14.37 -2.83
C LYS A 16 -31.31 13.33 -2.37
N ALA A 17 -32.61 13.56 -2.64
CA ALA A 17 -33.67 12.66 -2.22
C ALA A 17 -33.61 11.32 -2.98
N ALA A 18 -33.45 11.37 -4.32
CA ALA A 18 -33.33 10.20 -5.16
C ALA A 18 -32.09 9.35 -4.82
N THR A 19 -30.91 9.96 -4.64
CA THR A 19 -29.69 9.24 -4.25
C THR A 19 -29.81 8.60 -2.86
N LYS A 20 -30.49 9.25 -1.90
CA LYS A 20 -30.75 8.67 -0.58
C LYS A 20 -31.68 7.45 -0.66
N ALA A 21 -32.73 7.53 -1.48
CA ALA A 21 -33.64 6.40 -1.69
C ALA A 21 -32.92 5.20 -2.33
N LEU A 22 -32.08 5.43 -3.34
CA LEU A 22 -31.25 4.36 -3.97
C LEU A 22 -30.32 3.67 -2.95
N ARG A 23 -29.60 4.46 -2.16
CA ARG A 23 -28.70 3.87 -1.12
C ARG A 23 -29.47 3.07 -0.08
N ASN A 24 -30.67 3.52 0.31
CA ASN A 24 -31.52 2.75 1.23
C ASN A 24 -32.04 1.45 0.60
N ALA A 25 -32.17 1.40 -0.73
CA ALA A 25 -32.53 0.20 -1.50
C ALA A 25 -31.32 -0.71 -1.80
N GLY A 26 -30.11 -0.42 -1.25
CA GLY A 26 -28.90 -1.20 -1.48
C GLY A 26 -28.30 -1.02 -2.88
N ARG A 27 -28.59 0.12 -3.53
CA ARG A 27 -28.03 0.47 -4.83
C ARG A 27 -27.10 1.66 -4.72
N VAL A 28 -25.97 1.60 -5.44
CA VAL A 28 -24.95 2.64 -5.48
C VAL A 28 -25.19 3.54 -6.69
N PRO A 29 -25.39 4.84 -6.50
CA PRO A 29 -25.41 5.79 -7.59
C PRO A 29 -24.03 5.95 -8.19
N SER A 30 -23.93 5.80 -9.51
CA SER A 30 -22.68 5.85 -10.26
C SER A 30 -22.78 6.81 -11.45
N VAL A 31 -21.63 7.28 -11.90
CA VAL A 31 -21.51 8.16 -13.07
C VAL A 31 -20.44 7.62 -14.01
N LEU A 32 -20.73 7.61 -15.30
CA LEU A 32 -19.79 7.32 -16.36
C LEU A 32 -19.53 8.56 -17.18
N TYR A 33 -18.26 8.93 -17.34
CA TYR A 33 -17.84 10.09 -18.15
C TYR A 33 -16.64 9.73 -19.05
N GLY A 34 -16.28 10.62 -19.97
CA GLY A 34 -15.14 10.43 -20.90
C GLY A 34 -15.55 10.15 -22.35
N GLY A 35 -16.77 9.72 -22.61
CA GLY A 35 -17.28 9.43 -23.96
C GLY A 35 -18.20 10.50 -24.60
N GLY A 36 -18.42 11.62 -23.92
CA GLY A 36 -19.33 12.65 -24.34
C GLY A 36 -20.19 13.15 -23.18
N GLU A 37 -21.50 12.95 -23.24
CA GLU A 37 -22.40 13.29 -22.14
C GLU A 37 -22.23 12.36 -20.93
N PRO A 38 -22.25 12.87 -19.69
CA PRO A 38 -22.16 12.04 -18.50
C PRO A 38 -23.40 11.16 -18.37
N LEU A 39 -23.18 9.85 -18.24
CA LEU A 39 -24.26 8.89 -18.06
C LEU A 39 -24.43 8.58 -16.57
N HIS A 40 -25.64 8.84 -16.06
CA HIS A 40 -26.00 8.51 -14.68
C HIS A 40 -26.69 7.16 -14.60
N PHE A 41 -26.20 6.26 -13.76
CA PHE A 41 -26.77 4.93 -13.56
C PHE A 41 -26.67 4.49 -12.11
N SER A 42 -27.29 3.40 -11.76
CA SER A 42 -27.21 2.80 -10.44
C SER A 42 -26.91 1.31 -10.54
N VAL A 43 -26.11 0.79 -9.65
CA VAL A 43 -25.65 -0.60 -9.60
C VAL A 43 -25.95 -1.19 -8.22
N PRO A 44 -26.32 -2.46 -8.10
CA PRO A 44 -26.41 -3.14 -6.81
C PRO A 44 -25.04 -3.10 -6.07
N GLU A 45 -25.04 -2.87 -4.76
CA GLU A 45 -23.81 -2.80 -3.96
C GLU A 45 -23.00 -4.09 -4.03
N LEU A 46 -23.67 -5.24 -4.15
CA LEU A 46 -23.03 -6.56 -4.23
C LEU A 46 -22.12 -6.72 -5.46
N ASP A 47 -22.46 -6.10 -6.58
CA ASP A 47 -21.69 -6.22 -7.82
C ASP A 47 -20.33 -5.52 -7.72
N PHE A 48 -20.22 -4.54 -6.82
CA PHE A 48 -18.94 -3.87 -6.54
C PHE A 48 -17.98 -4.72 -5.72
N SER A 49 -18.45 -5.74 -5.01
CA SER A 49 -17.61 -6.51 -4.10
C SER A 49 -16.38 -7.11 -4.78
N LYS A 50 -16.54 -7.63 -5.99
CA LYS A 50 -15.44 -8.20 -6.77
C LYS A 50 -14.48 -7.16 -7.34
N LEU A 51 -14.96 -5.94 -7.56
CA LEU A 51 -14.15 -4.85 -8.12
C LEU A 51 -13.33 -4.13 -7.04
N VAL A 52 -13.95 -3.90 -5.88
CA VAL A 52 -13.40 -3.02 -4.85
C VAL A 52 -12.51 -3.77 -3.86
N TYR A 53 -12.94 -4.96 -3.43
CA TYR A 53 -12.25 -5.74 -2.39
C TYR A 53 -11.17 -6.67 -2.94
N THR A 54 -10.87 -6.62 -4.23
CA THR A 54 -9.73 -7.33 -4.83
C THR A 54 -8.51 -6.40 -4.96
N PRO A 55 -7.30 -6.90 -4.70
CA PRO A 55 -6.10 -6.09 -4.79
C PRO A 55 -5.70 -5.76 -6.24
N ASN A 56 -6.21 -6.49 -7.22
CA ASN A 56 -5.81 -6.37 -8.62
C ASN A 56 -6.48 -5.17 -9.31
N ALA A 57 -5.85 -4.66 -10.36
CA ALA A 57 -6.45 -3.69 -11.26
C ALA A 57 -7.35 -4.42 -12.27
N HIS A 58 -8.57 -3.91 -12.46
CA HIS A 58 -9.55 -4.48 -13.36
C HIS A 58 -10.13 -3.41 -14.28
N THR A 59 -10.45 -3.80 -15.51
CA THR A 59 -11.35 -3.06 -16.37
C THR A 59 -12.79 -3.48 -16.07
N VAL A 60 -13.74 -2.62 -16.32
CA VAL A 60 -15.16 -2.84 -16.01
C VAL A 60 -15.96 -2.77 -17.31
N GLU A 61 -16.73 -3.82 -17.59
CA GLU A 61 -17.73 -3.83 -18.65
C GLU A 61 -19.09 -3.51 -18.02
N ILE A 62 -19.61 -2.33 -18.30
CA ILE A 62 -20.91 -1.88 -17.80
C ILE A 62 -21.97 -2.28 -18.84
N ILE A 63 -22.92 -3.12 -18.41
CA ILE A 63 -24.10 -3.49 -19.19
C ILE A 63 -25.29 -2.72 -18.66
N LEU A 64 -25.88 -1.89 -19.48
CA LEU A 64 -27.09 -1.15 -19.15
C LEU A 64 -28.35 -1.93 -19.55
N GLU A 65 -29.50 -1.50 -19.09
CA GLU A 65 -30.80 -2.10 -19.42
C GLU A 65 -31.10 -2.10 -20.93
N ASP A 66 -30.47 -1.20 -21.67
CA ASP A 66 -30.58 -1.12 -23.15
C ASP A 66 -29.65 -2.12 -23.88
N ASP A 67 -29.07 -3.11 -23.17
CA ASP A 67 -28.05 -4.05 -23.67
C ASP A 67 -26.78 -3.37 -24.21
N SER A 68 -26.61 -2.09 -23.99
CA SER A 68 -25.40 -1.38 -24.35
C SER A 68 -24.25 -1.78 -23.44
N LYS A 69 -23.12 -2.19 -24.04
CA LYS A 69 -21.89 -2.56 -23.37
C LYS A 69 -20.88 -1.45 -23.49
N ILE A 70 -20.41 -0.96 -22.37
CA ILE A 70 -19.44 0.12 -22.32
C ILE A 70 -18.24 -0.32 -21.47
N ASN A 71 -17.05 -0.24 -22.06
CA ASN A 71 -15.82 -0.51 -21.35
C ASN A 71 -15.38 0.73 -20.58
N ALA A 72 -15.13 0.57 -19.29
CA ALA A 72 -14.75 1.64 -18.40
C ALA A 72 -13.70 1.19 -17.37
N ILE A 73 -13.12 2.15 -16.67
CA ILE A 73 -12.31 1.91 -15.49
C ILE A 73 -12.93 2.61 -14.29
N LEU A 74 -12.76 2.04 -13.10
CA LEU A 74 -13.11 2.68 -11.86
C LEU A 74 -12.07 3.78 -11.58
N GLN A 75 -12.49 5.05 -11.58
CA GLN A 75 -11.63 6.18 -11.35
C GLN A 75 -11.57 6.57 -9.88
N ASP A 76 -12.73 6.69 -9.25
CA ASP A 76 -12.85 7.02 -7.84
C ASP A 76 -14.03 6.31 -7.19
N ILE A 77 -13.95 6.13 -5.87
CA ILE A 77 -14.99 5.49 -5.08
C ILE A 77 -15.08 6.16 -3.71
N GLN A 78 -16.29 6.45 -3.27
CA GLN A 78 -16.55 7.05 -1.98
C GLN A 78 -17.19 6.05 -1.03
N PHE A 79 -16.61 5.92 0.15
CA PHE A 79 -17.13 5.07 1.22
C PHE A 79 -17.75 5.89 2.35
N HIS A 80 -18.67 5.27 3.06
CA HIS A 80 -19.21 5.83 4.27
C HIS A 80 -18.22 5.59 5.44
N PRO A 81 -17.79 6.62 6.19
CA PRO A 81 -16.67 6.51 7.14
C PRO A 81 -16.91 5.58 8.33
N LEU A 82 -18.16 5.26 8.66
CA LEU A 82 -18.51 4.38 9.80
C LEU A 82 -18.97 2.99 9.38
N THR A 83 -19.62 2.87 8.20
CA THR A 83 -20.25 1.61 7.79
C THR A 83 -19.55 0.95 6.61
N ASP A 84 -18.52 1.60 6.04
CA ASP A 84 -17.77 1.18 4.84
C ASP A 84 -18.64 0.88 3.60
N LYS A 85 -19.93 1.27 3.64
CA LYS A 85 -20.82 1.16 2.50
C LYS A 85 -20.40 2.11 1.38
N ILE A 86 -20.54 1.65 0.15
CA ILE A 86 -20.21 2.46 -1.02
C ILE A 86 -21.28 3.54 -1.20
N LEU A 87 -20.85 4.80 -1.20
CA LEU A 87 -21.73 5.95 -1.39
C LEU A 87 -21.84 6.39 -2.86
N HIS A 88 -20.74 6.34 -3.59
CA HIS A 88 -20.66 6.76 -4.99
C HIS A 88 -19.50 6.05 -5.69
N ALA A 89 -19.63 5.82 -6.98
CA ALA A 89 -18.55 5.30 -7.82
C ALA A 89 -18.50 6.07 -9.14
N ASP A 90 -17.28 6.48 -9.51
CA ASP A 90 -16.99 7.23 -10.73
C ASP A 90 -16.28 6.32 -11.71
N PHE A 91 -16.83 6.25 -12.92
CA PHE A 91 -16.27 5.47 -14.01
C PHE A 91 -15.83 6.38 -15.15
N TYR A 92 -14.68 6.06 -15.72
CA TYR A 92 -14.15 6.69 -16.92
C TYR A 92 -14.24 5.73 -18.10
N GLN A 93 -14.87 6.15 -19.19
CA GLN A 93 -15.01 5.35 -20.40
C GLN A 93 -13.66 5.18 -21.09
N LEU A 94 -13.35 3.95 -21.45
CA LEU A 94 -12.15 3.62 -22.21
C LEU A 94 -12.34 4.01 -23.68
N SER A 95 -11.35 4.70 -24.22
CA SER A 95 -11.19 4.99 -25.64
C SER A 95 -9.77 4.62 -26.02
N ASP A 96 -9.59 3.92 -27.12
CA ASP A 96 -8.29 3.43 -27.57
C ASP A 96 -7.30 4.55 -27.90
N ASP A 97 -7.83 5.73 -28.27
CA ASP A 97 -7.05 6.90 -28.69
C ASP A 97 -6.58 7.77 -27.53
N LYS A 98 -7.05 7.55 -26.30
CA LYS A 98 -6.76 8.41 -25.16
C LYS A 98 -5.98 7.68 -24.09
N GLU A 99 -4.93 8.36 -23.60
CA GLU A 99 -4.22 7.90 -22.41
C GLU A 99 -5.09 8.04 -21.16
N ILE A 100 -5.07 7.03 -20.35
CA ILE A 100 -5.84 6.97 -19.10
C ILE A 100 -4.92 6.85 -17.91
N SER A 101 -5.34 7.40 -16.78
CA SER A 101 -4.62 7.26 -15.52
C SER A 101 -5.38 6.33 -14.57
N MET A 102 -4.69 5.33 -14.04
CA MET A 102 -5.26 4.33 -13.14
C MET A 102 -4.31 4.01 -12.00
N ASN A 103 -4.87 3.61 -10.85
CA ASN A 103 -4.09 3.13 -9.72
C ASN A 103 -3.82 1.63 -9.87
N ILE A 104 -2.55 1.27 -10.11
CA ILE A 104 -2.12 -0.11 -10.31
C ILE A 104 -1.43 -0.62 -9.06
N PRO A 105 -1.74 -1.84 -8.58
CA PRO A 105 -1.11 -2.41 -7.40
C PRO A 105 0.34 -2.80 -7.66
N VAL A 106 1.20 -2.61 -6.65
CA VAL A 106 2.58 -3.07 -6.66
C VAL A 106 2.66 -4.42 -5.96
N LYS A 107 3.14 -5.43 -6.67
CA LYS A 107 3.52 -6.73 -6.11
C LYS A 107 5.01 -6.73 -5.83
N VAL A 108 5.36 -7.26 -4.68
CA VAL A 108 6.75 -7.45 -4.28
C VAL A 108 7.12 -8.89 -4.55
N GLU A 109 8.18 -9.12 -5.30
CA GLU A 109 8.71 -10.45 -5.62
C GLU A 109 10.15 -10.57 -5.11
N GLY A 110 10.55 -11.81 -4.76
CA GLY A 110 11.86 -12.11 -4.20
C GLY A 110 11.89 -12.09 -2.67
N ALA A 111 13.07 -12.37 -2.12
CA ALA A 111 13.34 -12.35 -0.69
C ALA A 111 14.47 -11.36 -0.42
N ALA A 112 14.21 -10.35 0.41
CA ALA A 112 15.20 -9.33 0.75
C ALA A 112 16.25 -9.88 1.71
N PRO A 113 17.55 -9.88 1.38
CA PRO A 113 18.62 -10.30 2.29
C PRO A 113 18.67 -9.45 3.55
N GLY A 114 18.32 -8.16 3.47
CA GLY A 114 18.22 -7.28 4.64
C GLY A 114 17.13 -7.68 5.65
N VAL A 115 16.11 -8.43 5.22
CA VAL A 115 15.10 -9.00 6.13
C VAL A 115 15.54 -10.33 6.69
N LEU A 116 16.13 -11.23 5.84
CA LEU A 116 16.49 -12.57 6.22
C LEU A 116 17.76 -12.61 7.10
N ASN A 117 18.79 -11.85 6.71
CA ASN A 117 20.11 -11.92 7.32
C ASN A 117 20.31 -10.88 8.43
N SER A 118 19.69 -9.72 8.28
CA SER A 118 19.94 -8.56 9.15
C SER A 118 18.73 -8.20 10.04
N GLY A 119 17.71 -9.05 10.13
CA GLY A 119 16.55 -8.83 11.01
C GLY A 119 15.73 -7.57 10.67
N GLY A 120 15.89 -7.01 9.48
CA GLY A 120 15.15 -5.83 9.01
C GLY A 120 13.67 -6.12 8.75
N VAL A 121 12.86 -5.08 8.73
CA VAL A 121 11.42 -5.15 8.41
C VAL A 121 11.16 -4.49 7.07
N LEU A 122 10.50 -5.21 6.15
CA LEU A 122 10.06 -4.67 4.88
C LEU A 122 8.87 -3.73 5.08
N SER A 123 9.08 -2.44 4.82
CA SER A 123 8.04 -1.41 4.84
C SER A 123 7.59 -1.08 3.42
N ARG A 124 6.31 -1.26 3.14
CA ARG A 124 5.69 -0.88 1.86
C ARG A 124 5.04 0.49 2.03
N ASN A 125 5.69 1.54 1.52
CA ASN A 125 5.17 2.91 1.63
C ASN A 125 4.04 3.17 0.63
N LYS A 126 4.16 2.60 -0.58
CA LYS A 126 3.13 2.69 -1.62
C LYS A 126 2.71 1.29 -2.05
N ARG A 127 1.42 0.98 -1.85
CA ARG A 127 0.83 -0.29 -2.30
C ARG A 127 0.24 -0.21 -3.70
N LYS A 128 -0.11 1.01 -4.15
CA LYS A 128 -0.64 1.30 -5.49
C LYS A 128 0.12 2.50 -6.03
N LEU A 129 0.41 2.49 -7.33
CA LEU A 129 1.02 3.59 -8.06
C LEU A 129 0.05 4.08 -9.12
N ARG A 130 -0.06 5.41 -9.27
CA ARG A 130 -0.87 6.01 -10.31
C ARG A 130 -0.08 6.01 -11.61
N VAL A 131 -0.57 5.28 -12.58
CA VAL A 131 0.07 5.05 -13.88
C VAL A 131 -0.78 5.67 -14.97
N LYS A 132 -0.14 6.26 -15.95
CA LYS A 132 -0.72 6.82 -17.15
C LYS A 132 -0.24 6.00 -18.35
N ALA A 133 -1.17 5.41 -19.09
CA ALA A 133 -0.88 4.59 -20.26
C ALA A 133 -2.09 4.51 -21.19
N PHE A 134 -1.86 4.02 -22.42
CA PHE A 134 -2.95 3.61 -23.29
C PHE A 134 -3.61 2.32 -22.78
N PRO A 135 -4.91 2.11 -23.03
CA PRO A 135 -5.63 0.93 -22.54
C PRO A 135 -4.97 -0.41 -22.90
N ALA A 136 -4.37 -0.49 -24.08
CA ALA A 136 -3.66 -1.69 -24.55
C ALA A 136 -2.38 -2.00 -23.74
N ASN A 137 -1.70 -0.98 -23.22
CA ASN A 137 -0.41 -1.09 -22.55
C ASN A 137 -0.52 -1.07 -21.00
N LEU A 138 -1.73 -1.12 -20.48
CA LEU A 138 -1.95 -1.11 -19.02
C LEU A 138 -1.58 -2.46 -18.41
N PRO A 139 -0.62 -2.51 -17.44
CA PRO A 139 -0.27 -3.72 -16.73
C PRO A 139 -1.31 -4.05 -15.64
N ASP A 140 -1.49 -5.33 -15.32
CA ASP A 140 -2.35 -5.78 -14.22
C ASP A 140 -1.75 -5.44 -12.84
N PHE A 141 -0.43 -5.47 -12.75
CA PHE A 141 0.36 -5.16 -11.55
C PHE A 141 1.79 -4.73 -11.96
N ILE A 142 2.44 -4.00 -11.07
CA ILE A 142 3.85 -3.62 -11.21
C ILE A 142 4.64 -4.52 -10.27
N ILE A 143 5.69 -5.17 -10.80
CA ILE A 143 6.57 -6.03 -10.02
C ILE A 143 7.70 -5.18 -9.45
N ALA A 144 7.89 -5.24 -8.14
CA ALA A 144 9.04 -4.68 -7.44
C ALA A 144 9.90 -5.83 -6.93
N ASP A 145 11.06 -6.06 -7.55
CA ASP A 145 12.02 -7.07 -7.12
C ASP A 145 12.81 -6.57 -5.91
N ILE A 146 12.73 -7.33 -4.81
CA ILE A 146 13.44 -7.03 -3.56
C ILE A 146 14.64 -7.93 -3.30
N SER A 147 15.03 -8.78 -4.26
CA SER A 147 16.08 -9.79 -4.08
C SER A 147 17.45 -9.19 -3.72
N ASN A 148 17.70 -7.93 -4.08
CA ASN A 148 18.93 -7.21 -3.81
C ASN A 148 18.79 -6.15 -2.70
N LEU A 149 17.68 -6.19 -1.93
CA LEU A 149 17.40 -5.15 -0.96
C LEU A 149 18.04 -5.46 0.39
N GLU A 150 19.09 -4.72 0.72
CA GLU A 150 19.78 -4.74 2.00
C GLU A 150 19.13 -3.82 3.02
N LEU A 151 19.63 -3.86 4.25
CA LEU A 151 19.17 -3.03 5.36
C LEU A 151 19.39 -1.53 5.04
N GLY A 152 18.35 -0.71 5.16
CA GLY A 152 18.40 0.72 4.81
C GLY A 152 18.14 1.04 3.34
N ASN A 153 18.20 0.06 2.44
CA ASN A 153 17.98 0.27 1.01
C ASN A 153 16.51 0.51 0.68
N LYS A 154 16.29 1.27 -0.41
CA LYS A 154 14.98 1.74 -0.85
C LYS A 154 14.80 1.47 -2.34
N ILE A 155 13.58 1.13 -2.74
CA ILE A 155 13.15 1.09 -4.14
C ILE A 155 12.38 2.37 -4.43
N TYR A 156 12.83 3.10 -5.43
CA TYR A 156 12.20 4.34 -5.89
C TYR A 156 11.29 4.08 -7.08
N THR A 157 10.40 5.03 -7.35
CA THR A 157 9.47 4.98 -8.50
C THR A 157 10.23 4.95 -9.83
N GLU A 158 11.36 5.65 -9.91
CA GLU A 158 12.23 5.69 -11.08
C GLU A 158 12.65 4.28 -11.56
N SER A 159 13.01 3.39 -10.64
CA SER A 159 13.45 2.03 -10.97
C SER A 159 12.31 1.12 -11.49
N LEU A 160 11.06 1.53 -11.33
CA LEU A 160 9.87 0.79 -11.78
C LEU A 160 9.25 1.37 -13.06
N GLN A 161 9.79 2.47 -13.57
CA GLN A 161 9.32 3.11 -14.78
C GLN A 161 9.73 2.28 -16.01
N THR A 162 8.81 2.16 -16.98
CA THR A 162 9.00 1.40 -18.22
C THR A 162 8.55 2.25 -19.40
N ASP A 163 9.09 2.03 -20.57
CA ASP A 163 8.74 2.77 -21.80
C ASP A 163 7.28 2.62 -22.22
N THR A 164 6.58 1.58 -21.72
CA THR A 164 5.18 1.28 -22.08
C THR A 164 4.16 2.10 -21.28
N TYR A 165 4.54 2.60 -20.11
CA TYR A 165 3.67 3.40 -19.25
C TYR A 165 4.47 4.42 -18.44
N SER A 166 3.86 5.54 -18.11
CA SER A 166 4.45 6.56 -17.24
C SER A 166 3.82 6.56 -15.85
N ILE A 167 4.65 6.63 -14.81
CA ILE A 167 4.20 6.72 -13.44
C ILE A 167 4.04 8.21 -13.08
N LEU A 168 2.86 8.61 -12.59
CA LEU A 168 2.56 10.02 -12.27
C LEU A 168 3.10 10.47 -10.90
N HIS A 169 3.77 9.60 -10.16
CA HIS A 169 4.45 9.97 -8.91
C HIS A 169 5.84 10.55 -9.20
N PRO A 170 6.35 11.43 -8.31
CA PRO A 170 7.74 11.90 -8.40
C PRO A 170 8.74 10.73 -8.36
N ASP A 171 9.83 10.84 -9.12
CA ASP A 171 10.86 9.80 -9.25
C ASP A 171 11.49 9.40 -7.91
N ASN A 172 11.60 10.35 -6.97
CA ASN A 172 12.13 10.14 -5.62
C ASN A 172 11.11 9.48 -4.65
N THR A 173 9.92 9.08 -5.12
CA THR A 173 8.94 8.43 -4.25
C THR A 173 9.41 7.03 -3.89
N VAL A 174 9.55 6.76 -2.57
CA VAL A 174 9.93 5.43 -2.08
C VAL A 174 8.71 4.51 -2.12
N VAL A 175 8.82 3.41 -2.84
CA VAL A 175 7.79 2.37 -2.96
C VAL A 175 7.92 1.35 -1.85
N CYS A 176 9.11 0.74 -1.72
CA CYS A 176 9.45 -0.23 -0.69
C CYS A 176 10.81 0.12 -0.07
N GLN A 177 10.99 -0.21 1.21
CA GLN A 177 12.26 -0.06 1.92
C GLN A 177 12.41 -1.11 3.00
N VAL A 178 13.63 -1.50 3.30
CA VAL A 178 13.97 -2.32 4.47
C VAL A 178 14.44 -1.40 5.58
N ARG A 179 13.75 -1.44 6.72
CA ARG A 179 14.09 -0.65 7.92
C ARG A 179 14.67 -1.57 8.98
N THR A 180 15.54 -1.03 9.83
CA THR A 180 15.96 -1.70 11.07
C THR A 180 14.76 -1.92 11.97
N SER A 181 14.68 -3.09 12.58
CA SER A 181 13.73 -3.39 13.63
C SER A 181 14.24 -2.77 14.96
N ARG A 182 13.33 -2.32 15.84
CA ARG A 182 13.73 -1.89 17.19
C ARG A 182 14.34 -3.03 17.99
N ALA A 183 13.94 -4.27 17.72
CA ALA A 183 14.51 -5.45 18.38
C ALA A 183 15.98 -5.68 17.98
N SER A 184 16.34 -5.49 16.70
CA SER A 184 17.72 -5.64 16.24
C SER A 184 18.66 -4.56 16.78
N ILE A 185 18.16 -3.36 17.04
CA ILE A 185 18.96 -2.28 17.66
C ILE A 185 19.28 -2.63 19.12
N ILE A 186 18.33 -3.20 19.86
CA ILE A 186 18.54 -3.61 21.25
C ILE A 186 19.53 -4.79 21.32
N GLU A 187 19.48 -5.74 20.39
CA GLU A 187 20.44 -6.84 20.34
C GLU A 187 21.86 -6.37 19.99
N GLU A 188 22.01 -5.35 19.13
CA GLU A 188 23.31 -4.74 18.81
C GLU A 188 23.87 -3.92 19.97
N GLU A 189 23.02 -3.16 20.69
CA GLU A 189 23.44 -2.41 21.89
C GLU A 189 23.85 -3.36 23.03
N VAL A 190 23.10 -4.44 23.27
CA VAL A 190 23.43 -5.42 24.29
C VAL A 190 24.71 -6.21 23.93
N ALA A 191 24.90 -6.53 22.65
CA ALA A 191 26.13 -7.22 22.20
C ALA A 191 27.37 -6.31 22.25
N THR A 192 27.23 -5.02 22.06
CA THR A 192 28.33 -4.05 22.21
C THR A 192 28.64 -3.77 23.69
N GLU A 193 27.64 -3.71 24.57
CA GLU A 193 27.86 -3.58 26.01
C GLU A 193 28.49 -4.84 26.63
N GLU A 194 28.16 -6.04 26.16
CA GLU A 194 28.81 -7.29 26.60
C GLU A 194 30.26 -7.39 26.12
N LEU A 195 30.60 -6.85 24.94
CA LEU A 195 31.98 -6.83 24.44
C LEU A 195 32.85 -5.79 25.14
N GLU A 196 32.32 -4.61 25.46
CA GLU A 196 33.04 -3.60 26.24
C GLU A 196 33.18 -4.02 27.73
N GLY A 197 32.19 -4.75 28.27
CA GLY A 197 32.25 -5.30 29.64
C GLY A 197 33.29 -6.39 29.85
N THR A 198 33.72 -7.10 28.80
CA THR A 198 34.73 -8.17 28.87
C THR A 198 36.16 -7.67 28.65
N GLU A 199 36.39 -6.54 27.96
CA GLU A 199 37.74 -5.92 27.88
C GLU A 199 38.12 -5.13 29.13
N GLY A 200 37.15 -4.59 29.89
CA GLY A 200 37.41 -3.92 31.18
C GLY A 200 37.74 -4.82 32.36
N ALA A 201 37.51 -6.15 32.23
CA ALA A 201 37.76 -7.09 33.32
C ALA A 201 39.15 -7.79 33.28
N ALA A 202 39.96 -7.56 32.24
CA ALA A 202 41.25 -8.20 32.07
C ALA A 202 42.46 -7.32 32.51
N GLU A 203 42.28 -6.06 32.83
CA GLU A 203 43.37 -5.13 33.19
C GLU A 203 43.42 -4.77 34.67
N GLY A 204 42.52 -5.31 35.53
CA GLY A 204 42.42 -5.01 36.97
C GLY A 204 43.03 -6.04 37.95
N ALA A 205 43.74 -7.06 37.45
CA ALA A 205 44.23 -8.17 38.31
C ALA A 205 45.75 -8.26 38.38
N ALA A 206 46.46 -7.14 38.53
CA ALA A 206 47.90 -7.14 38.93
C ALA A 206 48.30 -5.81 39.58
N GLU A 207 47.86 -5.58 40.80
CA GLU A 207 48.63 -4.80 41.78
C GLU A 207 47.82 -4.66 43.09
N GLY A 208 48.31 -5.22 44.16
CA GLY A 208 47.74 -4.96 45.48
C GLY A 208 47.75 -6.10 46.48
N ALA A 209 48.86 -6.80 46.58
CA ALA A 209 49.11 -7.57 47.77
C ALA A 209 50.16 -6.83 48.59
N ALA A 210 49.73 -6.04 49.60
CA ALA A 210 50.47 -5.81 50.84
C ALA A 210 49.76 -4.79 51.72
N ASP A 211 49.57 -5.24 52.93
CA ASP A 211 49.63 -4.45 54.19
C ASP A 211 48.33 -3.92 54.78
N GLY A 212 48.19 -4.31 56.09
CA GLY A 212 47.49 -3.52 57.05
C GLY A 212 46.28 -4.12 57.74
N ALA A 213 46.61 -4.93 58.77
CA ALA A 213 45.69 -5.33 59.82
C ALA A 213 45.23 -4.16 60.69
N ALA A 214 44.14 -4.41 61.45
CA ALA A 214 43.62 -3.65 62.63
C ALA A 214 42.64 -2.52 62.25
N ASP A 215 41.45 -2.46 62.75
CA ASP A 215 40.98 -2.42 64.14
C ASP A 215 39.44 -2.29 64.16
N LYS A 216 38.85 -3.10 64.95
CA LYS A 216 37.66 -2.95 65.79
C LYS A 216 36.64 -1.81 65.65
N GLU A 217 35.44 -2.27 65.73
CA GLU A 217 34.39 -1.97 66.73
C GLU A 217 33.36 -0.87 66.46
N ALA A 218 32.17 -1.33 66.45
CA ALA A 218 31.01 -0.89 67.22
C ALA A 218 30.07 0.21 66.74
N THR A 219 28.88 -0.15 66.92
CA THR A 219 27.61 0.47 67.33
C THR A 219 26.64 0.90 66.22
N SER A 220 25.57 0.14 66.08
CA SER A 220 24.24 0.16 66.75
C SER A 220 23.45 1.47 66.63
N LYS A 221 22.19 1.30 66.17
CA LYS A 221 21.00 2.17 66.38
C LYS A 221 20.96 3.45 65.51
N GLU A 222 19.94 3.69 64.79
CA GLU A 222 18.50 3.75 65.07
C GLU A 222 17.67 3.62 63.79
#